data_63ba9712958ad0e2cc9dc9f2775d6fb3
#
_entry.id   63ba9712958ad0e2cc9dc9f2775d6fb3
#
_cell.length_a   1.000
_cell.length_b   1.000
_cell.length_c   1.000
_cell.angle_alpha   90.00
_cell.angle_beta   90.00
_cell.angle_gamma   90.00
#
_symmetry.space_group_name_H-M   'P 1'
#
loop_
_entity.id
_entity.type
_entity.pdbx_description
1 polymer ?
#
loop_
_entity_poly.entity_id
_entity_poly.type
_entity_poly.pdbx_seq_one_letter_code
_entity_poly.pdbx_strand_id
1 'polypeptide(L)'
;NMSHEIRTPLNAIVGFSQLLPAAETAEEKKLYSGIINQNSDILLQLINDILDLSKIEAGTLEYIKRPMNLGEVCRTIYAVHKERVKEGVTLVFDNVDENLFIEGDQNRIMQVITNFLTNASKFTYEGEIRLGFEQTDKNIRVYVKDTGIGIEPEKVDHVFERFVKLNSFAQGTGLGLSICQMIVEKIGGEIGVTSELGKGSTFYFTIPYEEAGELGEIFKMSKTESKGNTVNRVQQIKKILVAEDVESNFILLKNLIGREYTLLWAKDGVEAIEMYKQYQ
;
A
#
# COMPACT_ATOMS: atom_id res chain seq x y z
N ASN A 1 24.03 2.66 -0.49
CA ASN A 1 23.60 3.01 0.87
C ASN A 1 22.51 2.11 1.48
N MET A 2 22.08 1.09 0.74
CA MET A 2 21.07 0.11 1.17
C MET A 2 21.36 -0.51 2.54
N SER A 3 22.61 -0.92 2.78
CA SER A 3 23.02 -1.51 4.07
C SER A 3 22.81 -0.58 5.28
N HIS A 4 22.91 0.73 5.08
CA HIS A 4 22.68 1.70 6.15
C HIS A 4 21.19 1.85 6.43
N GLU A 5 20.36 1.89 5.39
CA GLU A 5 18.89 2.00 5.51
C GLU A 5 18.27 0.74 6.16
N ILE A 6 18.87 -0.43 5.99
CA ILE A 6 18.49 -1.67 6.70
C ILE A 6 18.96 -1.66 8.15
N ARG A 7 20.19 -1.23 8.39
CA ARG A 7 20.81 -1.31 9.73
C ARG A 7 20.11 -0.44 10.76
N THR A 8 19.67 0.76 10.37
CA THR A 8 19.04 1.72 11.28
C THR A 8 17.76 1.16 11.93
N PRO A 9 16.72 0.72 11.18
CA PRO A 9 15.54 0.13 11.78
C PRO A 9 15.83 -1.19 12.50
N LEU A 10 16.74 -2.02 11.98
CA LEU A 10 17.11 -3.27 12.63
C LEU A 10 17.71 -3.03 14.01
N ASN A 11 18.64 -2.08 14.16
CA ASN A 11 19.22 -1.72 15.44
C ASN A 11 18.18 -1.21 16.44
N ALA A 12 17.19 -0.42 15.96
CA ALA A 12 16.09 0.04 16.80
C ALA A 12 15.23 -1.14 17.29
N ILE A 13 14.85 -2.07 16.40
CA ILE A 13 14.09 -3.27 16.75
C ILE A 13 14.85 -4.07 17.81
N VAL A 14 16.12 -4.38 17.57
CA VAL A 14 16.95 -5.19 18.49
C VAL A 14 17.11 -4.47 19.84
N GLY A 15 17.46 -3.18 19.81
CA GLY A 15 17.68 -2.41 21.05
C GLY A 15 16.43 -2.32 21.93
N PHE A 16 15.28 -1.94 21.35
CA PHE A 16 14.04 -1.82 22.12
C PHE A 16 13.45 -3.19 22.51
N SER A 17 13.69 -4.25 21.73
CA SER A 17 13.32 -5.62 22.12
C SER A 17 14.08 -6.09 23.38
N GLN A 18 15.34 -5.68 23.55
CA GLN A 18 16.13 -5.98 24.76
C GLN A 18 15.67 -5.16 25.98
N LEU A 19 15.18 -3.94 25.76
CA LEU A 19 14.66 -3.08 26.84
C LEU A 19 13.23 -3.43 27.26
N LEU A 20 12.42 -3.99 26.36
CA LEU A 20 11.00 -4.28 26.59
C LEU A 20 10.74 -5.16 27.84
N PRO A 21 11.52 -6.25 28.10
CA PRO A 21 11.34 -7.06 29.31
C PRO A 21 11.64 -6.32 30.61
N ALA A 22 12.50 -5.30 30.58
CA ALA A 22 12.90 -4.48 31.72
C ALA A 22 12.01 -3.24 31.94
N ALA A 23 11.02 -3.01 31.06
CA ALA A 23 10.10 -1.89 31.20
C ALA A 23 9.20 -2.06 32.44
N GLU A 24 9.22 -1.08 33.30
CA GLU A 24 8.51 -1.11 34.59
C GLU A 24 7.07 -0.62 34.47
N THR A 25 6.82 0.35 33.56
CA THR A 25 5.52 0.98 33.37
C THR A 25 4.78 0.50 32.11
N ALA A 26 3.46 0.61 32.12
CA ALA A 26 2.63 0.32 30.95
C ALA A 26 2.93 1.27 29.78
N GLU A 27 3.25 2.54 30.11
CA GLU A 27 3.63 3.58 29.15
C GLU A 27 4.94 3.23 28.46
N GLU A 28 5.97 2.78 29.18
CA GLU A 28 7.25 2.33 28.60
C GLU A 28 7.05 1.13 27.69
N LYS A 29 6.27 0.12 28.13
CA LYS A 29 5.95 -1.06 27.29
C LYS A 29 5.26 -0.66 26.00
N LYS A 30 4.29 0.25 26.08
CA LYS A 30 3.58 0.77 24.92
C LYS A 30 4.51 1.56 24.00
N LEU A 31 5.38 2.40 24.55
CA LEU A 31 6.37 3.16 23.78
C LEU A 31 7.35 2.24 23.05
N TYR A 32 7.97 1.27 23.76
CA TYR A 32 8.96 0.37 23.15
C TYR A 32 8.33 -0.53 22.09
N SER A 33 7.14 -1.08 22.36
CA SER A 33 6.38 -1.86 21.38
C SER A 33 6.02 -1.01 20.15
N GLY A 34 5.64 0.25 20.36
CA GLY A 34 5.35 1.17 19.25
C GLY A 34 6.58 1.41 18.36
N ILE A 35 7.75 1.63 18.98
CA ILE A 35 9.00 1.84 18.24
C ILE A 35 9.41 0.56 17.48
N ILE A 36 9.28 -0.61 18.10
CA ILE A 36 9.57 -1.90 17.44
C ILE A 36 8.67 -2.08 16.21
N ASN A 37 7.35 -1.91 16.37
CA ASN A 37 6.39 -2.08 15.28
C ASN A 37 6.67 -1.10 14.14
N GLN A 38 6.86 0.18 14.44
CA GLN A 38 7.16 1.20 13.44
C GLN A 38 8.43 0.89 12.63
N ASN A 39 9.49 0.43 13.30
CA ASN A 39 10.75 0.07 12.61
C ASN A 39 10.62 -1.26 11.85
N SER A 40 9.79 -2.19 12.31
CA SER A 40 9.46 -3.41 11.57
C SER A 40 8.72 -3.09 10.26
N ASP A 41 7.74 -2.18 10.29
CA ASP A 41 7.03 -1.74 9.10
C ASP A 41 7.97 -1.07 8.09
N ILE A 42 8.88 -0.21 8.57
CA ILE A 42 9.91 0.43 7.73
C ILE A 42 10.80 -0.62 7.07
N LEU A 43 11.24 -1.64 7.82
CA LEU A 43 12.11 -2.69 7.30
C LEU A 43 11.39 -3.56 6.27
N LEU A 44 10.13 -3.93 6.53
CA LEU A 44 9.30 -4.68 5.58
C LEU A 44 9.07 -3.89 4.28
N GLN A 45 8.76 -2.60 4.39
CA GLN A 45 8.62 -1.72 3.23
C GLN A 45 9.91 -1.68 2.41
N LEU A 46 11.06 -1.53 3.07
CA LEU A 46 12.36 -1.48 2.41
C LEU A 46 12.70 -2.79 1.69
N ILE A 47 12.41 -3.94 2.29
CA ILE A 47 12.59 -5.25 1.66
C ILE A 47 11.71 -5.36 0.41
N ASN A 48 10.43 -4.98 0.50
CA ASN A 48 9.51 -5.00 -0.64
C ASN A 48 9.98 -4.06 -1.75
N ASP A 49 10.43 -2.85 -1.41
CA ASP A 49 10.99 -1.88 -2.35
C ASP A 49 12.21 -2.46 -3.10
N ILE A 50 13.12 -3.16 -2.39
CA ILE A 50 14.29 -3.81 -2.98
C ILE A 50 13.88 -4.97 -3.91
N LEU A 51 12.92 -5.79 -3.50
CA LEU A 51 12.42 -6.90 -4.32
C LEU A 51 11.73 -6.38 -5.59
N ASP A 52 10.90 -5.33 -5.48
CA ASP A 52 10.29 -4.70 -6.64
C ASP A 52 11.36 -4.12 -7.59
N LEU A 53 12.33 -3.39 -7.04
CA LEU A 53 13.45 -2.86 -7.82
C LEU A 53 14.20 -3.97 -8.56
N SER A 54 14.53 -5.05 -7.87
CA SER A 54 15.25 -6.20 -8.45
C SER A 54 14.44 -6.87 -9.58
N LYS A 55 13.12 -7.02 -9.40
CA LYS A 55 12.22 -7.57 -10.43
C LYS A 55 12.11 -6.65 -11.65
N ILE A 56 12.09 -5.34 -11.43
CA ILE A 56 12.05 -4.35 -12.51
C ILE A 56 13.36 -4.37 -13.31
N GLU A 57 14.51 -4.34 -12.63
CA GLU A 57 15.84 -4.37 -13.29
C GLU A 57 16.07 -5.68 -14.05
N ALA A 58 15.59 -6.80 -13.54
CA ALA A 58 15.63 -8.09 -14.23
C ALA A 58 14.61 -8.21 -15.38
N GLY A 59 13.71 -7.22 -15.55
CA GLY A 59 12.62 -7.29 -16.53
C GLY A 59 11.54 -8.33 -16.19
N THR A 60 11.57 -8.88 -14.98
CA THR A 60 10.66 -9.95 -14.51
C THR A 60 9.44 -9.43 -13.76
N LEU A 61 9.30 -8.12 -13.63
CA LEU A 61 8.09 -7.57 -13.04
C LEU A 61 6.89 -7.87 -13.94
N GLU A 62 6.03 -8.76 -13.47
CA GLU A 62 4.76 -9.04 -14.14
C GLU A 62 3.82 -7.85 -13.96
N TYR A 63 3.17 -7.48 -15.05
CA TYR A 63 2.09 -6.51 -15.09
C TYR A 63 0.83 -7.21 -15.59
N ILE A 64 -0.14 -7.38 -14.70
CA ILE A 64 -1.35 -8.17 -14.99
C ILE A 64 -2.50 -7.20 -15.28
N LYS A 65 -2.74 -6.91 -16.55
CA LYS A 65 -3.89 -6.13 -16.98
C LYS A 65 -5.19 -6.89 -16.73
N ARG A 66 -6.12 -6.24 -16.03
CA ARG A 66 -7.49 -6.73 -15.81
C ARG A 66 -8.45 -5.54 -15.82
N PRO A 67 -9.71 -5.76 -16.22
CA PRO A 67 -10.74 -4.75 -16.05
C PRO A 67 -10.88 -4.38 -14.57
N MET A 68 -10.82 -3.09 -14.26
CA MET A 68 -10.95 -2.58 -12.89
C MET A 68 -11.71 -1.27 -12.87
N ASN A 69 -12.41 -0.99 -11.77
CA ASN A 69 -13.05 0.30 -11.53
C ASN A 69 -12.08 1.22 -10.78
N LEU A 70 -11.57 2.25 -11.45
CA LEU A 70 -10.59 3.16 -10.87
C LEU A 70 -11.17 3.97 -9.70
N GLY A 71 -12.42 4.41 -9.80
CA GLY A 71 -13.09 5.14 -8.73
C GLY A 71 -13.23 4.32 -7.44
N GLU A 72 -13.53 3.02 -7.57
CA GLU A 72 -13.62 2.10 -6.44
C GLU A 72 -12.25 1.84 -5.80
N VAL A 73 -11.20 1.71 -6.61
CA VAL A 73 -9.82 1.58 -6.13
C VAL A 73 -9.40 2.82 -5.34
N CYS A 74 -9.61 4.01 -5.89
CA CYS A 74 -9.30 5.26 -5.21
C CYS A 74 -10.11 5.43 -3.90
N ARG A 75 -11.39 5.04 -3.90
CA ARG A 75 -12.23 5.09 -2.71
C ARG A 75 -11.74 4.13 -1.62
N THR A 76 -11.32 2.93 -1.99
CA THR A 76 -10.75 1.96 -1.05
C THR A 76 -9.50 2.51 -0.39
N ILE A 77 -8.59 3.09 -1.18
CA ILE A 77 -7.35 3.70 -0.67
C ILE A 77 -7.68 4.91 0.23
N TYR A 78 -8.60 5.77 -0.21
CA TYR A 78 -9.07 6.91 0.57
C TYR A 78 -9.60 6.48 1.95
N ALA A 79 -10.46 5.47 2.01
CA ALA A 79 -11.03 4.98 3.27
C ALA A 79 -9.94 4.50 4.25
N VAL A 80 -8.93 3.78 3.77
CA VAL A 80 -7.80 3.30 4.58
C VAL A 80 -6.93 4.46 5.08
N HIS A 81 -6.66 5.45 4.24
CA HIS A 81 -5.79 6.56 4.60
C HIS A 81 -6.47 7.63 5.45
N LYS A 82 -7.80 7.80 5.34
CA LYS A 82 -8.58 8.77 6.11
C LYS A 82 -8.41 8.62 7.63
N GLU A 83 -8.32 7.37 8.10
CA GLU A 83 -8.12 7.07 9.52
C GLU A 83 -6.67 7.27 10.00
N ARG A 84 -5.73 7.51 9.07
CA ARG A 84 -4.29 7.58 9.34
C ARG A 84 -3.70 8.97 9.20
N VAL A 85 -4.47 9.94 8.70
CA VAL A 85 -3.99 11.34 8.61
C VAL A 85 -3.83 11.94 10.01
N LYS A 86 -2.86 12.84 10.12
CA LYS A 86 -2.58 13.54 11.38
C LYS A 86 -3.74 14.45 11.78
N GLU A 87 -3.85 14.69 13.07
CA GLU A 87 -4.74 15.74 13.58
C GLU A 87 -4.39 17.10 12.92
N GLY A 88 -5.40 17.83 12.50
CA GLY A 88 -5.22 19.09 11.74
C GLY A 88 -5.10 18.92 10.21
N VAL A 89 -5.04 17.68 9.70
CA VAL A 89 -5.00 17.38 8.26
C VAL A 89 -6.32 16.76 7.81
N THR A 90 -6.91 17.29 6.76
CA THR A 90 -8.12 16.73 6.15
C THR A 90 -7.76 15.98 4.86
N LEU A 91 -8.16 14.72 4.74
CA LEU A 91 -8.08 13.99 3.49
C LEU A 91 -9.40 14.13 2.73
N VAL A 92 -9.33 14.58 1.49
CA VAL A 92 -10.47 14.78 0.59
C VAL A 92 -10.33 13.84 -0.62
N PHE A 93 -11.43 13.26 -1.04
CA PHE A 93 -11.51 12.53 -2.30
C PHE A 93 -12.34 13.37 -3.27
N ASP A 94 -11.70 13.85 -4.34
CA ASP A 94 -12.37 14.54 -5.42
C ASP A 94 -13.16 13.50 -6.21
N ASN A 95 -14.47 13.49 -5.97
CA ASN A 95 -15.36 12.54 -6.61
C ASN A 95 -15.46 12.88 -8.11
N VAL A 96 -14.92 12.00 -8.89
CA VAL A 96 -15.03 12.00 -10.34
C VAL A 96 -15.82 10.75 -10.72
N ASP A 97 -15.94 10.34 -11.90
CA ASP A 97 -16.78 9.23 -12.34
C ASP A 97 -16.60 7.94 -11.52
N GLU A 98 -17.62 7.59 -10.71
CA GLU A 98 -17.64 6.37 -9.92
C GLU A 98 -17.63 5.07 -10.74
N ASN A 99 -17.89 5.18 -12.04
CA ASN A 99 -18.04 4.05 -12.96
C ASN A 99 -16.96 4.01 -14.04
N LEU A 100 -15.82 4.64 -13.81
CA LEU A 100 -14.71 4.59 -14.75
C LEU A 100 -14.02 3.22 -14.70
N PHE A 101 -14.31 2.38 -15.71
CA PHE A 101 -13.65 1.09 -15.89
C PHE A 101 -12.50 1.22 -16.87
N ILE A 102 -11.35 0.66 -16.48
CA ILE A 102 -10.12 0.67 -17.27
C ILE A 102 -9.48 -0.72 -17.26
N GLU A 103 -8.63 -0.98 -18.24
CA GLU A 103 -7.71 -2.13 -18.24
C GLU A 103 -6.42 -1.75 -17.50
N GLY A 104 -6.11 -2.42 -16.39
CA GLY A 104 -4.93 -2.10 -15.61
C GLY A 104 -4.55 -3.14 -14.56
N ASP A 105 -3.38 -2.96 -13.97
CA ASP A 105 -2.97 -3.73 -12.79
C ASP A 105 -3.33 -2.95 -11.52
N GLN A 106 -4.43 -3.38 -10.90
CA GLN A 106 -4.97 -2.74 -9.70
C GLN A 106 -3.91 -2.61 -8.59
N ASN A 107 -3.11 -3.64 -8.37
CA ASN A 107 -2.13 -3.64 -7.28
C ASN A 107 -1.02 -2.61 -7.53
N ARG A 108 -0.56 -2.49 -8.77
CA ARG A 108 0.48 -1.52 -9.14
C ARG A 108 -0.04 -0.09 -9.09
N ILE A 109 -1.26 0.14 -9.56
CA ILE A 109 -1.91 1.45 -9.45
C ILE A 109 -2.14 1.83 -7.99
N MET A 110 -2.63 0.90 -7.16
CA MET A 110 -2.76 1.10 -5.71
C MET A 110 -1.41 1.44 -5.05
N GLN A 111 -0.34 0.77 -5.44
CA GLN A 111 1.01 1.01 -4.93
C GLN A 111 1.47 2.45 -5.19
N VAL A 112 1.28 2.97 -6.41
CA VAL A 112 1.63 4.35 -6.76
C VAL A 112 0.83 5.35 -5.96
N ILE A 113 -0.51 5.20 -5.90
CA ILE A 113 -1.40 6.11 -5.16
C ILE A 113 -1.06 6.10 -3.67
N THR A 114 -0.86 4.91 -3.09
CA THR A 114 -0.50 4.76 -1.67
C THR A 114 0.82 5.44 -1.34
N ASN A 115 1.82 5.34 -2.23
CA ASN A 115 3.10 6.01 -2.06
C ASN A 115 2.93 7.54 -2.05
N PHE A 116 2.15 8.09 -2.98
CA PHE A 116 1.86 9.53 -3.02
C PHE A 116 1.13 10.01 -1.77
N LEU A 117 0.10 9.29 -1.32
CA LEU A 117 -0.65 9.64 -0.10
C LEU A 117 0.20 9.54 1.16
N THR A 118 1.07 8.55 1.25
CA THR A 118 2.00 8.40 2.37
C THR A 118 2.97 9.57 2.42
N ASN A 119 3.51 9.99 1.26
CA ASN A 119 4.36 11.17 1.17
C ASN A 119 3.59 12.46 1.53
N ALA A 120 2.40 12.67 1.00
CA ALA A 120 1.56 13.81 1.34
C ALA A 120 1.28 13.87 2.86
N SER A 121 0.87 12.74 3.49
CA SER A 121 0.61 12.66 4.93
C SER A 121 1.85 12.93 5.79
N LYS A 122 3.02 12.57 5.27
CA LYS A 122 4.30 12.78 5.96
C LYS A 122 4.68 14.25 6.01
N PHE A 123 4.48 14.98 4.91
CA PHE A 123 4.96 16.35 4.72
C PHE A 123 3.88 17.42 4.89
N THR A 124 2.64 17.03 5.15
CA THR A 124 1.55 17.93 5.51
C THR A 124 1.33 17.85 7.03
N TYR A 125 1.45 18.97 7.71
CA TYR A 125 1.27 19.07 9.17
C TYR A 125 -0.10 19.66 9.52
N GLU A 126 -0.61 20.56 8.69
CA GLU A 126 -1.92 21.17 8.78
C GLU A 126 -2.47 21.43 7.37
N GLY A 127 -3.79 21.42 7.23
CA GLY A 127 -4.46 21.72 5.98
C GLY A 127 -5.06 20.50 5.29
N GLU A 128 -4.81 20.31 4.00
CA GLU A 128 -5.57 19.37 3.18
C GLU A 128 -4.67 18.50 2.31
N ILE A 129 -5.07 17.23 2.17
CA ILE A 129 -4.56 16.30 1.15
C ILE A 129 -5.74 15.90 0.27
N ARG A 130 -5.59 15.98 -1.03
CA ARG A 130 -6.65 15.74 -2.01
C ARG A 130 -6.23 14.64 -2.98
N LEU A 131 -6.97 13.53 -3.01
CA LEU A 131 -6.85 12.46 -4.00
C LEU A 131 -7.91 12.66 -5.07
N GLY A 132 -7.54 12.56 -6.33
CA GLY A 132 -8.49 12.65 -7.43
C GLY A 132 -7.93 12.06 -8.73
N PHE A 133 -8.79 12.01 -9.74
CA PHE A 133 -8.38 11.69 -11.10
C PHE A 133 -9.22 12.47 -12.11
N GLU A 134 -8.62 12.73 -13.27
CA GLU A 134 -9.21 13.46 -14.39
C GLU A 134 -9.04 12.62 -15.65
N GLN A 135 -10.11 12.49 -16.42
CA GLN A 135 -10.06 11.81 -17.71
C GLN A 135 -9.83 12.83 -18.81
N THR A 136 -8.89 12.53 -19.70
CA THR A 136 -8.69 13.21 -20.98
C THR A 136 -9.01 12.24 -22.12
N ASP A 137 -9.03 12.71 -23.38
CA ASP A 137 -9.36 11.87 -24.53
C ASP A 137 -8.46 10.62 -24.68
N LYS A 138 -7.23 10.66 -24.18
CA LYS A 138 -6.23 9.61 -24.37
C LYS A 138 -5.69 9.01 -23.07
N ASN A 139 -5.84 9.71 -21.96
CA ASN A 139 -5.23 9.32 -20.70
C ASN A 139 -6.15 9.62 -19.52
N ILE A 140 -5.95 8.90 -18.45
CA ILE A 140 -6.46 9.25 -17.12
C ILE A 140 -5.30 9.75 -16.30
N ARG A 141 -5.41 10.96 -15.75
CA ARG A 141 -4.46 11.54 -14.83
C ARG A 141 -4.94 11.34 -13.40
N VAL A 142 -4.22 10.56 -12.61
CA VAL A 142 -4.46 10.39 -11.18
C VAL A 142 -3.50 11.29 -10.41
N TYR A 143 -3.99 12.01 -9.41
CA TYR A 143 -3.19 12.96 -8.65
C TYR A 143 -3.44 12.89 -7.14
N VAL A 144 -2.41 13.24 -6.40
CA VAL A 144 -2.46 13.55 -4.97
C VAL A 144 -1.88 14.95 -4.78
N LYS A 145 -2.72 15.87 -4.31
CA LYS A 145 -2.34 17.25 -4.02
C LYS A 145 -2.33 17.46 -2.52
N ASP A 146 -1.29 18.08 -2.00
CA ASP A 146 -1.15 18.45 -0.60
C ASP A 146 -0.89 19.95 -0.41
N THR A 147 -1.20 20.45 0.78
CA THR A 147 -0.89 21.81 1.23
C THR A 147 0.30 21.83 2.19
N GLY A 148 1.20 20.85 2.05
CA GLY A 148 2.35 20.69 2.93
C GLY A 148 3.47 21.69 2.69
N ILE A 149 4.67 21.31 3.12
CA ILE A 149 5.86 22.18 3.06
C ILE A 149 6.30 22.52 1.64
N GLY A 150 5.85 21.78 0.62
CA GLY A 150 6.34 21.91 -0.75
C GLY A 150 7.79 21.45 -0.92
N ILE A 151 8.32 21.65 -2.13
CA ILE A 151 9.65 21.21 -2.54
C ILE A 151 10.40 22.40 -3.13
N GLU A 152 11.67 22.53 -2.76
CA GLU A 152 12.57 23.54 -3.32
C GLU A 152 12.71 23.33 -4.83
N PRO A 153 12.67 24.40 -5.65
CA PRO A 153 12.71 24.28 -7.12
C PRO A 153 13.88 23.44 -7.64
N GLU A 154 15.04 23.57 -7.00
CA GLU A 154 16.28 22.87 -7.38
C GLU A 154 16.21 21.35 -7.13
N LYS A 155 15.26 20.90 -6.27
CA LYS A 155 15.10 19.49 -5.92
C LYS A 155 13.95 18.81 -6.66
N VAL A 156 13.08 19.57 -7.31
CA VAL A 156 11.89 19.04 -8.00
C VAL A 156 12.27 18.01 -9.06
N ASP A 157 13.29 18.27 -9.85
CA ASP A 157 13.75 17.39 -10.94
C ASP A 157 14.39 16.10 -10.43
N HIS A 158 14.80 16.07 -9.15
CA HIS A 158 15.52 14.95 -8.54
C HIS A 158 14.65 14.06 -7.64
N VAL A 159 13.36 14.36 -7.45
CA VAL A 159 12.51 13.62 -6.51
C VAL A 159 12.27 12.16 -6.87
N PHE A 160 12.40 11.81 -8.15
CA PHE A 160 12.25 10.45 -8.65
C PHE A 160 13.57 9.67 -8.70
N GLU A 161 14.70 10.30 -8.36
CA GLU A 161 15.98 9.60 -8.28
C GLU A 161 16.04 8.65 -7.08
N ARG A 162 16.78 7.56 -7.23
CA ARG A 162 16.92 6.52 -6.19
C ARG A 162 17.68 7.04 -4.99
N PHE A 163 17.21 6.73 -3.78
CA PHE A 163 17.81 7.11 -2.50
C PHE A 163 17.85 8.62 -2.22
N VAL A 164 17.13 9.41 -2.99
CA VAL A 164 17.01 10.85 -2.73
C VAL A 164 15.99 11.07 -1.59
N LYS A 165 16.44 11.83 -0.59
CA LYS A 165 15.62 12.33 0.52
C LYS A 165 15.69 13.84 0.52
N LEU A 166 14.57 14.49 0.30
CA LEU A 166 14.50 15.96 0.28
C LEU A 166 14.79 16.58 1.64
N ASN A 167 14.55 15.81 2.71
CA ASN A 167 14.86 16.19 4.09
C ASN A 167 15.58 14.99 4.75
N SER A 168 16.81 15.21 5.26
CA SER A 168 17.64 14.20 5.91
C SER A 168 17.00 13.61 7.18
N PHE A 169 16.10 14.35 7.83
CA PHE A 169 15.36 13.88 9.02
C PHE A 169 14.06 13.14 8.68
N ALA A 170 13.65 13.14 7.43
CA ALA A 170 12.42 12.49 7.03
C ALA A 170 12.62 10.98 6.92
N GLN A 171 11.84 10.20 7.67
CA GLN A 171 11.80 8.74 7.59
C GLN A 171 11.38 8.29 6.18
N GLY A 172 12.05 7.26 5.65
CA GLY A 172 11.71 6.66 4.36
C GLY A 172 12.94 6.12 3.66
N THR A 173 12.72 5.22 2.71
CA THR A 173 13.77 4.48 1.99
C THR A 173 14.43 5.30 0.88
N GLY A 174 13.74 6.33 0.37
CA GLY A 174 14.14 7.07 -0.84
C GLY A 174 13.99 6.24 -2.13
N LEU A 175 13.31 5.10 -2.07
CA LEU A 175 13.05 4.24 -3.23
C LEU A 175 11.61 4.36 -3.76
N GLY A 176 10.67 4.76 -2.92
CA GLY A 176 9.25 4.71 -3.26
C GLY A 176 8.90 5.48 -4.55
N LEU A 177 9.34 6.73 -4.70
CA LEU A 177 9.04 7.52 -5.90
C LEU A 177 9.73 6.99 -7.16
N SER A 178 10.97 6.48 -7.05
CA SER A 178 11.66 5.87 -8.18
C SER A 178 11.00 4.57 -8.63
N ILE A 179 10.46 3.78 -7.69
CA ILE A 179 9.64 2.59 -8.01
C ILE A 179 8.34 3.01 -8.67
N CYS A 180 7.67 4.07 -8.19
CA CYS A 180 6.47 4.61 -8.84
C CYS A 180 6.76 5.01 -10.28
N GLN A 181 7.87 5.67 -10.55
CA GLN A 181 8.29 6.04 -11.90
C GLN A 181 8.42 4.81 -12.80
N MET A 182 9.16 3.79 -12.35
CA MET A 182 9.35 2.56 -13.13
C MET A 182 8.03 1.80 -13.38
N ILE A 183 7.12 1.78 -12.40
CA ILE A 183 5.78 1.19 -12.56
C ILE A 183 5.00 1.96 -13.62
N VAL A 184 4.96 3.29 -13.53
CA VAL A 184 4.21 4.16 -14.46
C VAL A 184 4.77 4.07 -15.88
N GLU A 185 6.09 4.07 -16.05
CA GLU A 185 6.75 3.85 -17.34
C GLU A 185 6.39 2.46 -17.94
N LYS A 186 6.34 1.43 -17.11
CA LYS A 186 5.97 0.06 -17.53
C LYS A 186 4.53 -0.03 -18.04
N ILE A 187 3.62 0.77 -17.51
CA ILE A 187 2.22 0.83 -17.98
C ILE A 187 2.04 1.77 -19.18
N GLY A 188 3.10 2.44 -19.62
CA GLY A 188 3.07 3.38 -20.73
C GLY A 188 2.52 4.76 -20.37
N GLY A 189 2.50 5.12 -19.09
CA GLY A 189 2.10 6.41 -18.56
C GLY A 189 3.27 7.36 -18.33
N GLU A 190 2.95 8.55 -17.84
CA GLU A 190 3.89 9.58 -17.42
C GLU A 190 3.69 9.88 -15.93
N ILE A 191 4.76 10.15 -15.20
CA ILE A 191 4.72 10.57 -13.80
C ILE A 191 5.35 11.95 -13.66
N GLY A 192 4.83 12.76 -12.75
CA GLY A 192 5.37 14.09 -12.54
C GLY A 192 4.97 14.68 -11.20
N VAL A 193 5.55 15.84 -10.92
CA VAL A 193 5.27 16.64 -9.74
C VAL A 193 5.25 18.13 -10.12
N THR A 194 4.35 18.87 -9.49
CA THR A 194 4.38 20.34 -9.45
C THR A 194 4.37 20.74 -7.99
N SER A 195 5.28 21.62 -7.59
CA SER A 195 5.41 22.02 -6.20
C SER A 195 5.90 23.45 -6.06
N GLU A 196 5.50 24.09 -4.98
CA GLU A 196 5.98 25.39 -4.58
C GLU A 196 6.27 25.36 -3.07
N LEU A 197 7.49 25.77 -2.69
CA LEU A 197 7.92 25.77 -1.30
C LEU A 197 6.96 26.61 -0.43
N GLY A 198 6.47 26.01 0.65
CA GLY A 198 5.51 26.62 1.57
C GLY A 198 4.04 26.59 1.10
N LYS A 199 3.74 26.08 -0.11
CA LYS A 199 2.35 25.97 -0.61
C LYS A 199 1.88 24.54 -0.83
N GLY A 200 2.81 23.58 -0.87
CA GLY A 200 2.51 22.17 -1.06
C GLY A 200 2.92 21.62 -2.41
N SER A 201 2.49 20.39 -2.70
CA SER A 201 2.87 19.66 -3.89
C SER A 201 1.67 18.97 -4.53
N THR A 202 1.80 18.68 -5.82
CA THR A 202 0.85 17.84 -6.56
C THR A 202 1.68 16.79 -7.30
N PHE A 203 1.63 15.56 -6.82
CA PHE A 203 2.17 14.40 -7.51
C PHE A 203 1.09 13.80 -8.40
N TYR A 204 1.43 13.44 -9.62
CA TYR A 204 0.49 12.84 -10.54
C TYR A 204 1.15 11.79 -11.42
N PHE A 205 0.32 10.90 -11.94
CA PHE A 205 0.71 10.00 -13.02
C PHE A 205 -0.43 9.83 -14.00
N THR A 206 -0.11 9.41 -15.22
CA THR A 206 -1.09 9.13 -16.24
C THR A 206 -1.17 7.63 -16.52
N ILE A 207 -2.35 7.18 -16.89
CA ILE A 207 -2.62 5.83 -17.37
C ILE A 207 -3.17 6.00 -18.78
N PRO A 208 -2.61 5.34 -19.81
CA PRO A 208 -3.24 5.30 -21.14
C PRO A 208 -4.67 4.79 -21.01
N TYR A 209 -5.62 5.56 -21.54
CA TYR A 209 -7.02 5.20 -21.47
C TYR A 209 -7.36 4.26 -22.61
N GLU A 210 -7.60 3.02 -22.27
CA GLU A 210 -8.28 2.06 -23.13
C GLU A 210 -9.59 1.73 -22.41
N GLU A 211 -10.71 2.07 -23.05
CA GLU A 211 -12.03 1.72 -22.51
C GLU A 211 -12.10 0.19 -22.37
N ALA A 212 -12.46 -0.27 -21.18
CA ALA A 212 -12.65 -1.71 -20.96
C ALA A 212 -13.84 -2.17 -21.80
N GLY A 213 -13.57 -2.79 -22.95
CA GLY A 213 -14.56 -3.20 -23.93
C GLY A 213 -15.71 -4.05 -23.35
N GLU A 214 -16.26 -5.00 -24.10
CA GLU A 214 -17.42 -5.85 -23.69
C GLU A 214 -17.25 -6.50 -22.29
N LEU A 215 -16.02 -6.78 -21.85
CA LEU A 215 -15.71 -7.30 -20.50
C LEU A 215 -16.06 -6.30 -19.39
N GLY A 216 -15.88 -5.00 -19.64
CA GLY A 216 -16.28 -3.96 -18.69
C GLY A 216 -17.79 -3.89 -18.51
N GLU A 217 -18.58 -4.16 -19.55
CA GLU A 217 -20.04 -4.24 -19.47
C GLU A 217 -20.50 -5.47 -18.69
N ILE A 218 -19.85 -6.61 -18.85
CA ILE A 218 -20.13 -7.83 -18.09
C ILE A 218 -19.86 -7.63 -16.59
N PHE A 219 -18.78 -6.93 -16.24
CA PHE A 219 -18.48 -6.59 -14.83
C PHE A 219 -19.48 -5.59 -14.25
N LYS A 220 -19.98 -4.63 -15.03
CA LYS A 220 -21.08 -3.75 -14.63
C LYS A 220 -22.35 -4.54 -14.31
N MET A 221 -22.70 -5.54 -15.14
CA MET A 221 -23.90 -6.37 -14.97
C MET A 221 -23.80 -7.34 -13.77
N SER A 222 -22.64 -7.96 -13.52
CA SER A 222 -22.46 -8.93 -12.43
C SER A 222 -22.58 -8.31 -11.03
N LYS A 223 -22.26 -7.00 -10.87
CA LYS A 223 -22.44 -6.29 -9.58
C LYS A 223 -23.89 -5.91 -9.28
N THR A 224 -24.76 -5.80 -10.27
CA THR A 224 -26.17 -5.47 -10.07
C THR A 224 -26.94 -6.65 -9.48
N GLU A 225 -26.48 -7.89 -9.71
CA GLU A 225 -27.13 -9.10 -9.21
C GLU A 225 -26.71 -9.52 -7.78
N SER A 226 -25.63 -8.94 -7.22
CA SER A 226 -25.09 -9.33 -5.90
C SER A 226 -25.77 -8.65 -4.70
N LYS A 227 -26.79 -7.81 -4.89
CA LYS A 227 -27.51 -7.09 -3.83
C LYS A 227 -28.75 -7.81 -3.29
N GLY A 228 -28.80 -9.11 -3.33
CA GLY A 228 -29.96 -9.83 -2.83
C GLY A 228 -29.67 -11.27 -2.45
N ASN A 229 -29.03 -11.50 -1.33
CA ASN A 229 -29.28 -12.72 -0.54
C ASN A 229 -28.51 -12.65 0.79
N THR A 230 -29.10 -11.99 1.77
CA THR A 230 -28.81 -12.24 3.19
C THR A 230 -29.42 -13.57 3.59
N VAL A 231 -28.68 -14.64 3.38
CA VAL A 231 -29.01 -15.94 3.95
C VAL A 231 -28.49 -15.98 5.37
N ASN A 232 -29.40 -16.08 6.34
CA ASN A 232 -29.12 -16.45 7.72
C ASN A 232 -28.27 -17.72 7.75
N ARG A 233 -26.96 -17.60 7.94
CA ARG A 233 -26.08 -18.75 8.20
C ARG A 233 -25.94 -18.92 9.71
N VAL A 234 -26.45 -20.02 10.20
CA VAL A 234 -26.09 -20.64 11.47
C VAL A 234 -24.55 -20.61 11.59
N GLN A 235 -24.05 -20.11 12.73
CA GLN A 235 -22.62 -20.06 13.03
C GLN A 235 -22.03 -21.49 13.12
N GLN A 236 -21.66 -22.07 11.99
CA GLN A 236 -20.70 -23.18 11.97
C GLN A 236 -19.32 -22.58 12.19
N ILE A 237 -18.62 -23.01 13.23
CA ILE A 237 -17.21 -22.67 13.44
C ILE A 237 -16.46 -23.13 12.20
N LYS A 238 -16.04 -22.17 11.38
CA LYS A 238 -15.32 -22.47 10.13
C LYS A 238 -13.93 -22.95 10.47
N LYS A 239 -13.54 -24.09 9.87
CA LYS A 239 -12.15 -24.59 9.90
C LYS A 239 -11.36 -23.96 8.78
N ILE A 240 -10.15 -23.53 9.07
CA ILE A 240 -9.19 -22.99 8.10
C ILE A 240 -7.97 -23.88 8.10
N LEU A 241 -7.62 -24.44 6.95
CA LEU A 241 -6.37 -25.15 6.74
C LEU A 241 -5.28 -24.13 6.38
N VAL A 242 -4.21 -24.11 7.16
CA VAL A 242 -3.06 -23.22 6.98
C VAL A 242 -1.86 -24.08 6.60
N ALA A 243 -1.29 -23.85 5.41
CA ALA A 243 -0.02 -24.42 5.00
C ALA A 243 1.09 -23.41 5.29
N GLU A 244 1.92 -23.67 6.29
CA GLU A 244 2.98 -22.76 6.75
C GLU A 244 4.14 -23.59 7.31
N ASP A 245 5.32 -23.44 6.76
CA ASP A 245 6.52 -24.20 7.13
C ASP A 245 7.21 -23.63 8.39
N VAL A 246 6.94 -22.38 8.73
CA VAL A 246 7.53 -21.70 9.89
C VAL A 246 6.55 -21.68 11.06
N GLU A 247 6.87 -22.40 12.12
CA GLU A 247 6.01 -22.53 13.31
C GLU A 247 5.62 -21.18 13.94
N SER A 248 6.54 -20.22 14.00
CA SER A 248 6.25 -18.89 14.55
C SER A 248 5.18 -18.14 13.77
N ASN A 249 5.12 -18.31 12.43
CA ASN A 249 4.09 -17.72 11.59
C ASN A 249 2.73 -18.36 11.86
N PHE A 250 2.69 -19.69 12.03
CA PHE A 250 1.45 -20.37 12.40
C PHE A 250 0.96 -19.94 13.79
N ILE A 251 1.85 -19.80 14.78
CA ILE A 251 1.52 -19.31 16.11
C ILE A 251 0.95 -17.88 16.04
N LEU A 252 1.53 -17.02 15.22
CA LEU A 252 1.02 -15.67 14.99
C LEU A 252 -0.41 -15.71 14.43
N LEU A 253 -0.66 -16.47 13.37
CA LEU A 253 -1.99 -16.65 12.79
C LEU A 253 -2.99 -17.21 13.81
N LYS A 254 -2.57 -18.20 14.60
CA LYS A 254 -3.41 -18.78 15.66
C LYS A 254 -3.81 -17.74 16.71
N ASN A 255 -2.93 -16.82 17.07
CA ASN A 255 -3.24 -15.76 18.02
C ASN A 255 -4.16 -14.68 17.41
N LEU A 256 -4.05 -14.41 16.11
CA LEU A 256 -4.85 -13.40 15.41
C LEU A 256 -6.29 -13.85 15.16
N ILE A 257 -6.48 -15.05 14.63
CA ILE A 257 -7.79 -15.52 14.16
C ILE A 257 -8.28 -16.79 14.85
N GLY A 258 -7.51 -17.42 15.70
CA GLY A 258 -7.86 -18.68 16.38
C GLY A 258 -9.03 -18.56 17.37
N ARG A 259 -9.46 -17.34 17.71
CA ARG A 259 -10.68 -17.11 18.52
C ARG A 259 -11.98 -17.27 17.72
N GLU A 260 -11.91 -17.02 16.41
CA GLU A 260 -13.07 -17.03 15.51
C GLU A 260 -13.12 -18.28 14.62
N TYR A 261 -11.94 -18.91 14.41
CA TYR A 261 -11.79 -20.05 13.50
C TYR A 261 -10.99 -21.18 14.15
N THR A 262 -11.33 -22.42 13.80
CA THR A 262 -10.48 -23.57 14.10
C THR A 262 -9.41 -23.69 13.03
N LEU A 263 -8.12 -23.55 13.43
CA LEU A 263 -7.01 -23.65 12.50
C LEU A 263 -6.46 -25.08 12.47
N LEU A 264 -6.29 -25.62 11.28
CA LEU A 264 -5.59 -26.86 11.00
C LEU A 264 -4.24 -26.49 10.38
N TRP A 265 -3.15 -26.97 10.96
CA TRP A 265 -1.80 -26.64 10.52
C TRP A 265 -1.20 -27.76 9.70
N ALA A 266 -0.82 -27.46 8.46
CA ALA A 266 0.01 -28.30 7.60
C ALA A 266 1.39 -27.63 7.45
N LYS A 267 2.45 -28.39 7.61
CA LYS A 267 3.83 -27.86 7.57
C LYS A 267 4.34 -27.65 6.14
N ASP A 268 3.71 -28.33 5.19
CA ASP A 268 4.03 -28.20 3.77
C ASP A 268 2.81 -28.47 2.88
N GLY A 269 3.01 -28.33 1.55
CA GLY A 269 1.93 -28.52 0.59
C GLY A 269 1.44 -29.97 0.49
N VAL A 270 2.29 -30.94 0.80
CA VAL A 270 1.92 -32.38 0.75
C VAL A 270 0.98 -32.69 1.91
N GLU A 271 1.38 -32.29 3.13
CA GLU A 271 0.56 -32.43 4.32
C GLU A 271 -0.78 -31.67 4.18
N ALA A 272 -0.77 -30.48 3.55
CA ALA A 272 -1.97 -29.73 3.29
C ALA A 272 -2.95 -30.49 2.38
N ILE A 273 -2.47 -31.15 1.33
CA ILE A 273 -3.29 -31.96 0.44
C ILE A 273 -3.87 -33.18 1.16
N GLU A 274 -3.07 -33.85 1.99
CA GLU A 274 -3.52 -34.99 2.79
C GLU A 274 -4.61 -34.60 3.79
N MET A 275 -4.36 -33.50 4.55
CA MET A 275 -5.34 -32.96 5.50
C MET A 275 -6.62 -32.53 4.80
N TYR A 276 -6.52 -31.85 3.64
CA TYR A 276 -7.70 -31.45 2.87
C TYR A 276 -8.57 -32.65 2.48
N LYS A 277 -7.95 -33.76 2.01
CA LYS A 277 -8.67 -34.99 1.67
C LYS A 277 -9.33 -35.66 2.87
N GLN A 278 -8.73 -35.51 4.05
CA GLN A 278 -9.26 -36.11 5.29
C GLN A 278 -10.44 -35.33 5.87
N TYR A 279 -10.53 -34.03 5.60
CA TYR A 279 -11.54 -33.13 6.19
C TYR A 279 -12.62 -32.66 5.19
N GLN A 280 -12.64 -33.20 3.95
CA GLN A 280 -13.79 -33.09 3.06
C GLN A 280 -14.94 -33.93 3.64
#